data_076fb7db6a36c8f199da9af882241f22
#
_entry.id   076fb7db6a36c8f199da9af882241f22
#
_cell.length_a   1.000
_cell.length_b   1.000
_cell.length_c   1.000
_cell.angle_alpha   90.00
_cell.angle_beta   90.00
_cell.angle_gamma   90.00
#
_symmetry.space_group_name_H-M   'P 1'
#
loop_
_entity.id
_entity.type
_entity.pdbx_description
1 polymer ?
#
loop_
_entity_poly.entity_id
_entity_poly.type
_entity_poly.pdbx_seq_one_letter_code
_entity_poly.pdbx_strand_id
1 'polypeptide(L)'
;MIKNMFSRKPISLAFALSLIVLMLPFTVFAEEQSGEDTHVVILLTSDLHSNVWGYSYEDNTETTNNGMARVYTYIQEVRDENPIVFLVDGGDAIQGNIMTDDIANKKPDQEHPVMAAMNRMGYDSMTLGNHEFNWGIDTMLKILGQAEFPVLGANILDRDGKCLTGKGWTIIDRGGVRLAVIGVCTPEIPIWDGGKQGIAETTFEAASEAVKKAIEEIGDQADIILVSAHMGQFAEFDEANGSDSGQKIIEDNPEVDILQVAHMHITVDNNVNGTPIAGVRNSGREVARVDVTLGPDKTIKDISTEIVDMANYEPSEELREIPVVKELHEYTLNYVKGVDENGVQLEPIGTISAKFQPENEIYGLPEGRLRDTAVVDLILNMELLNSGADVASSALFRDDSDLPEGDIYSSNIFDIYKYDNTLYTVDVTGRELKNYMEWSAQYYNQWQPGDINISFDPEFPAYQYDMFAGVDYEIDLSKPKGERIVNVMFKGEPLQDEQVLKLAINNYRYASTLKVLNLVEENHDWESSGSIRDMIVEYIKEHSPVEPQVHDNWRITGIDLSENDPRRAEIIGYINEGLLPTPYNKSYNLADYDELVAQADANREAVVTVWGREGK
;
A
#
# COMPACT_ATOMS: atom_id res chain seq x y z
N MET A 1 -47.24 20.35 83.50
CA MET A 1 -47.71 19.39 84.57
C MET A 1 -46.57 18.41 84.74
N ILE A 2 -45.92 18.54 85.88
CA ILE A 2 -45.83 17.60 86.98
C ILE A 2 -45.05 16.32 86.57
N LYS A 3 -44.04 15.92 87.13
CA LYS A 3 -43.24 15.94 88.39
C LYS A 3 -42.21 14.83 88.21
N ASN A 4 -40.95 15.07 88.50
CA ASN A 4 -40.22 14.67 89.72
C ASN A 4 -40.11 13.11 89.90
N MET A 5 -39.07 12.52 90.35
CA MET A 5 -38.01 12.89 91.29
C MET A 5 -37.08 11.69 91.51
N PHE A 6 -35.80 11.99 91.83
CA PHE A 6 -34.89 11.37 92.77
C PHE A 6 -34.50 9.86 92.62
N SER A 7 -33.34 9.38 92.93
CA SER A 7 -32.20 9.90 93.67
C SER A 7 -31.12 8.80 93.80
N ARG A 8 -29.91 9.26 94.02
CA ARG A 8 -28.84 8.77 94.89
C ARG A 8 -27.80 7.76 94.33
N LYS A 9 -26.59 8.28 94.36
CA LYS A 9 -25.29 7.59 94.51
C LYS A 9 -25.19 6.82 95.85
N PRO A 10 -24.18 5.89 96.01
CA PRO A 10 -22.81 6.31 96.37
C PRO A 10 -21.68 5.36 95.91
N ILE A 11 -20.52 5.93 95.68
CA ILE A 11 -19.19 5.88 96.32
C ILE A 11 -18.40 4.56 96.22
N SER A 12 -17.24 4.68 95.55
CA SER A 12 -15.84 4.38 95.82
C SER A 12 -15.33 2.94 95.71
N LEU A 13 -14.28 2.73 94.95
CA LEU A 13 -12.93 2.50 95.48
C LEU A 13 -11.92 2.39 94.34
N ALA A 14 -10.80 3.07 94.51
CA ALA A 14 -9.66 3.06 93.62
C ALA A 14 -8.92 1.73 93.59
N PHE A 15 -8.46 1.28 92.45
CA PHE A 15 -7.27 0.44 92.36
C PHE A 15 -6.44 0.90 91.12
N ALA A 16 -5.27 1.39 91.40
CA ALA A 16 -4.24 1.68 90.41
C ALA A 16 -3.66 0.35 89.96
N LEU A 17 -3.70 0.11 88.59
CA LEU A 17 -2.90 -0.92 87.98
C LEU A 17 -2.13 -0.28 86.83
N SER A 18 -0.82 -0.31 86.95
CA SER A 18 0.17 0.16 86.00
C SER A 18 0.03 -0.56 84.64
N LEU A 19 -0.27 0.19 83.58
CA LEU A 19 -0.25 -0.34 82.23
C LEU A 19 1.19 -0.27 81.66
N ILE A 20 1.87 -1.42 81.66
CA ILE A 20 3.08 -1.59 80.80
C ILE A 20 2.61 -1.70 79.38
N VAL A 21 2.83 -0.65 78.56
CA VAL A 21 2.65 -0.67 77.09
C VAL A 21 3.84 -1.43 76.55
N LEU A 22 3.65 -2.71 76.22
CA LEU A 22 4.55 -3.43 75.30
C LEU A 22 4.40 -2.82 73.91
N MET A 23 5.39 -2.06 73.43
CA MET A 23 5.57 -1.73 72.05
C MET A 23 5.96 -3.02 71.30
N LEU A 24 4.99 -3.70 70.69
CA LEU A 24 5.22 -4.63 69.60
C LEU A 24 5.40 -3.84 68.32
N PRO A 25 6.44 -4.13 67.54
CA PRO A 25 6.53 -3.50 66.20
C PRO A 25 5.36 -4.02 65.37
N PHE A 26 4.47 -3.11 64.95
CA PHE A 26 3.55 -3.38 63.87
C PHE A 26 4.43 -3.56 62.62
N THR A 27 4.77 -4.79 62.27
CA THR A 27 5.12 -5.11 60.89
C THR A 27 3.84 -4.96 60.10
N VAL A 28 3.75 -3.88 59.35
CA VAL A 28 2.82 -3.78 58.22
C VAL A 28 3.29 -4.86 57.24
N PHE A 29 2.64 -6.03 57.30
CA PHE A 29 2.65 -6.94 56.19
C PHE A 29 1.92 -6.15 55.08
N ALA A 30 2.64 -5.67 54.06
CA ALA A 30 2.02 -5.41 52.80
C ALA A 30 1.32 -6.71 52.42
N GLU A 31 -0.01 -6.71 52.37
CA GLU A 31 -0.76 -7.76 51.69
C GLU A 31 -0.18 -7.79 50.29
N GLU A 32 0.59 -8.82 49.94
CA GLU A 32 0.80 -9.19 48.55
C GLU A 32 -0.61 -9.34 47.99
N GLN A 33 -1.00 -8.44 47.11
CA GLN A 33 -2.17 -8.60 46.26
C GLN A 33 -1.94 -9.88 45.45
N SER A 34 -2.47 -11.00 45.91
CA SER A 34 -2.55 -12.25 45.18
C SER A 34 -3.67 -12.11 44.11
N GLY A 35 -3.53 -11.14 43.22
CA GLY A 35 -4.36 -11.02 42.02
C GLY A 35 -3.85 -11.98 40.94
N GLU A 36 -4.76 -12.49 40.13
CA GLU A 36 -4.41 -13.23 38.92
C GLU A 36 -3.80 -12.27 37.89
N ASP A 37 -2.91 -12.80 37.06
CA ASP A 37 -2.38 -12.07 35.92
C ASP A 37 -3.50 -11.69 34.95
N THR A 38 -3.40 -10.52 34.32
CA THR A 38 -4.40 -10.04 33.37
C THR A 38 -3.85 -10.25 31.95
N HIS A 39 -4.59 -10.98 31.12
CA HIS A 39 -4.28 -11.18 29.73
C HIS A 39 -5.00 -10.15 28.87
N VAL A 40 -4.27 -9.55 27.93
CA VAL A 40 -4.72 -8.50 27.00
C VAL A 40 -4.32 -8.87 25.59
N VAL A 41 -5.22 -8.69 24.63
CA VAL A 41 -4.92 -8.85 23.22
C VAL A 41 -5.00 -7.48 22.53
N ILE A 42 -4.00 -7.15 21.73
CA ILE A 42 -4.01 -5.97 20.86
C ILE A 42 -3.92 -6.46 19.43
N LEU A 43 -4.90 -6.09 18.61
CA LEU A 43 -4.94 -6.39 17.18
C LEU A 43 -4.53 -5.14 16.40
N LEU A 44 -3.59 -5.32 15.48
CA LEU A 44 -3.02 -4.26 14.66
C LEU A 44 -3.29 -4.53 13.19
N THR A 45 -3.91 -3.57 12.52
CA THR A 45 -4.06 -3.53 11.05
C THR A 45 -3.37 -2.30 10.51
N SER A 46 -3.09 -2.27 9.22
CA SER A 46 -2.58 -1.10 8.55
C SER A 46 -2.74 -1.25 7.03
N ASP A 47 -2.58 -0.12 6.31
CA ASP A 47 -2.54 -0.14 4.84
C ASP A 47 -3.75 -0.89 4.24
N LEU A 48 -4.95 -0.65 4.80
CA LEU A 48 -6.18 -1.32 4.36
C LEU A 48 -6.58 -0.96 2.93
N HIS A 49 -6.12 0.20 2.46
CA HIS A 49 -6.27 0.67 1.07
C HIS A 49 -7.67 0.42 0.53
N SER A 50 -8.66 0.82 1.33
CA SER A 50 -10.09 0.77 0.98
C SER A 50 -10.63 -0.61 0.58
N ASN A 51 -9.91 -1.68 0.90
CA ASN A 51 -10.34 -3.05 0.58
C ASN A 51 -11.41 -3.56 1.56
N VAL A 52 -12.59 -2.90 1.58
CA VAL A 52 -13.68 -3.25 2.49
C VAL A 52 -14.27 -4.61 2.13
N TRP A 53 -14.62 -4.81 0.87
CA TRP A 53 -15.33 -6.01 0.40
C TRP A 53 -14.44 -7.25 0.24
N GLY A 54 -13.17 -7.06 -0.14
CA GLY A 54 -12.30 -8.13 -0.63
C GLY A 54 -12.59 -8.45 -2.11
N TYR A 55 -12.50 -7.44 -2.98
CA TYR A 55 -12.82 -7.53 -4.40
C TYR A 55 -11.82 -6.72 -5.23
N SER A 56 -11.31 -7.32 -6.32
CA SER A 56 -10.59 -6.58 -7.37
C SER A 56 -11.60 -6.13 -8.41
N TYR A 57 -11.85 -4.83 -8.48
CA TYR A 57 -12.75 -4.26 -9.49
C TYR A 57 -12.12 -4.25 -10.87
N GLU A 58 -10.80 -4.15 -10.95
CA GLU A 58 -10.00 -4.19 -12.18
C GLU A 58 -10.10 -5.58 -12.84
N ASP A 59 -10.01 -6.64 -12.04
CA ASP A 59 -10.09 -8.02 -12.52
C ASP A 59 -11.53 -8.58 -12.49
N ASN A 60 -12.48 -7.80 -11.96
CA ASN A 60 -13.88 -8.15 -11.76
C ASN A 60 -14.05 -9.51 -11.05
N THR A 61 -13.31 -9.71 -9.95
CA THR A 61 -13.29 -10.97 -9.19
C THR A 61 -13.16 -10.76 -7.69
N GLU A 62 -13.77 -11.64 -6.90
CA GLU A 62 -13.52 -11.68 -5.45
C GLU A 62 -12.08 -12.12 -5.17
N THR A 63 -11.46 -11.50 -4.16
CA THR A 63 -10.14 -11.88 -3.69
C THR A 63 -10.25 -12.99 -2.64
N THR A 64 -9.23 -13.83 -2.56
CA THR A 64 -9.23 -15.00 -1.67
C THR A 64 -8.47 -14.80 -0.36
N ASN A 65 -7.72 -13.71 -0.23
CA ASN A 65 -6.76 -13.53 0.85
C ASN A 65 -6.67 -12.12 1.44
N ASN A 66 -7.62 -11.24 1.11
CA ASN A 66 -7.62 -9.86 1.60
C ASN A 66 -9.03 -9.35 1.90
N GLY A 67 -9.10 -8.12 2.41
CA GLY A 67 -10.34 -7.38 2.64
C GLY A 67 -10.73 -7.28 4.12
N MET A 68 -11.25 -6.10 4.48
CA MET A 68 -11.71 -5.81 5.84
C MET A 68 -12.79 -6.79 6.30
N ALA A 69 -13.59 -7.36 5.37
CA ALA A 69 -14.60 -8.35 5.69
C ALA A 69 -13.99 -9.64 6.29
N ARG A 70 -12.80 -10.07 5.87
CA ARG A 70 -12.08 -11.21 6.47
C ARG A 70 -11.46 -10.83 7.80
N VAL A 71 -10.85 -9.66 7.88
CA VAL A 71 -10.31 -9.09 9.12
C VAL A 71 -11.39 -9.04 10.20
N TYR A 72 -12.62 -8.65 9.84
CA TYR A 72 -13.71 -8.56 10.81
C TYR A 72 -14.11 -9.93 11.38
N THR A 73 -14.14 -10.97 10.56
CA THR A 73 -14.39 -12.35 11.04
C THR A 73 -13.37 -12.75 12.11
N TYR A 74 -12.08 -12.54 11.84
CA TYR A 74 -11.03 -12.82 12.81
C TYR A 74 -11.16 -11.98 14.11
N ILE A 75 -11.43 -10.68 13.98
CA ILE A 75 -11.63 -9.81 15.14
C ILE A 75 -12.77 -10.32 16.02
N GLN A 76 -13.89 -10.77 15.44
CA GLN A 76 -15.02 -11.32 16.19
C GLN A 76 -14.62 -12.59 16.94
N GLU A 77 -13.92 -13.53 16.32
CA GLU A 77 -13.42 -14.75 16.98
C GLU A 77 -12.51 -14.42 18.16
N VAL A 78 -11.56 -13.48 17.98
CA VAL A 78 -10.67 -13.07 19.09
C VAL A 78 -11.43 -12.42 20.23
N ARG A 79 -12.44 -11.59 19.94
CA ARG A 79 -13.27 -10.94 20.97
C ARG A 79 -14.17 -11.92 21.72
N ASP A 80 -14.62 -12.97 21.08
CA ASP A 80 -15.42 -14.02 21.73
C ASP A 80 -14.58 -14.84 22.71
N GLU A 81 -13.29 -14.98 22.45
CA GLU A 81 -12.36 -15.75 23.30
C GLU A 81 -11.68 -14.92 24.38
N ASN A 82 -11.56 -13.61 24.19
CA ASN A 82 -10.77 -12.74 25.05
C ASN A 82 -11.59 -11.54 25.56
N PRO A 83 -11.64 -11.31 26.88
CA PRO A 83 -12.44 -10.22 27.47
C PRO A 83 -11.85 -8.82 27.27
N ILE A 84 -10.53 -8.72 27.00
CA ILE A 84 -9.82 -7.45 26.85
C ILE A 84 -9.08 -7.48 25.52
N VAL A 85 -9.71 -6.89 24.49
CA VAL A 85 -9.17 -6.81 23.12
C VAL A 85 -9.17 -5.36 22.66
N PHE A 86 -8.03 -4.83 22.25
CA PHE A 86 -7.89 -3.53 21.60
C PHE A 86 -7.67 -3.73 20.09
N LEU A 87 -8.13 -2.78 19.30
CA LEU A 87 -8.01 -2.79 17.83
C LEU A 87 -7.51 -1.44 17.34
N VAL A 88 -6.31 -1.42 16.75
CA VAL A 88 -5.62 -0.21 16.30
C VAL A 88 -5.27 -0.32 14.83
N ASP A 89 -5.46 0.77 14.06
CA ASP A 89 -5.08 0.84 12.66
C ASP A 89 -3.87 1.77 12.46
N GLY A 90 -2.96 1.35 11.59
CA GLY A 90 -1.70 2.03 11.29
C GLY A 90 -1.79 3.07 10.18
N GLY A 91 -2.96 3.35 9.58
CA GLY A 91 -3.13 4.35 8.53
C GLY A 91 -3.21 3.77 7.11
N ASP A 92 -3.33 4.63 6.11
CA ASP A 92 -3.56 4.31 4.71
C ASP A 92 -4.85 3.49 4.53
N ALA A 93 -5.95 4.00 5.09
CA ALA A 93 -7.23 3.31 5.07
C ALA A 93 -8.13 3.73 3.89
N ILE A 94 -8.14 5.03 3.49
CA ILE A 94 -9.18 5.60 2.62
C ILE A 94 -8.81 5.68 1.14
N GLN A 95 -7.65 5.19 0.72
CA GLN A 95 -7.14 5.22 -0.66
C GLN A 95 -6.78 3.81 -1.13
N GLY A 96 -6.85 3.56 -2.45
CA GLY A 96 -6.26 2.37 -3.09
C GLY A 96 -7.27 1.44 -3.74
N ASN A 97 -8.50 1.90 -3.95
CA ASN A 97 -9.56 1.11 -4.58
C ASN A 97 -10.48 2.01 -5.41
N ILE A 98 -10.91 1.55 -6.59
CA ILE A 98 -11.84 2.30 -7.48
C ILE A 98 -13.08 2.79 -6.74
N MET A 99 -13.63 1.99 -5.83
CA MET A 99 -14.82 2.34 -5.05
C MET A 99 -14.62 3.64 -4.24
N THR A 100 -13.43 3.86 -3.73
CA THR A 100 -13.12 5.06 -2.97
C THR A 100 -12.50 6.15 -3.83
N ASP A 101 -11.48 5.85 -4.59
CA ASP A 101 -10.67 6.84 -5.29
C ASP A 101 -11.47 7.57 -6.37
N ASP A 102 -12.28 6.84 -7.12
CA ASP A 102 -13.11 7.44 -8.17
C ASP A 102 -14.50 7.87 -7.73
N ILE A 103 -15.00 7.32 -6.63
CA ILE A 103 -16.41 7.51 -6.25
C ILE A 103 -16.54 8.19 -4.90
N ALA A 104 -16.13 7.51 -3.81
CA ALA A 104 -16.43 7.98 -2.46
C ALA A 104 -15.61 9.22 -2.07
N ASN A 105 -14.30 9.24 -2.34
CA ASN A 105 -13.41 10.35 -1.99
C ASN A 105 -13.75 11.65 -2.76
N LYS A 106 -14.35 11.52 -3.95
CA LYS A 106 -14.88 12.67 -4.71
C LYS A 106 -16.18 13.23 -4.11
N LYS A 107 -16.76 12.58 -3.08
CA LYS A 107 -18.00 12.97 -2.40
C LYS A 107 -17.84 12.96 -0.86
N PRO A 108 -16.87 13.70 -0.30
CA PRO A 108 -16.47 13.58 1.11
C PRO A 108 -17.55 13.98 2.12
N ASP A 109 -18.61 14.65 1.67
CA ASP A 109 -19.78 15.02 2.50
C ASP A 109 -20.82 13.87 2.60
N GLN A 110 -20.65 12.76 1.89
CA GLN A 110 -21.48 11.56 1.99
C GLN A 110 -20.87 10.56 2.98
N GLU A 111 -21.66 9.58 3.44
CA GLU A 111 -21.15 8.49 4.29
C GLU A 111 -20.05 7.71 3.54
N HIS A 112 -18.90 7.56 4.20
CA HIS A 112 -17.75 6.92 3.57
C HIS A 112 -17.69 5.43 3.91
N PRO A 113 -17.56 4.51 2.92
CA PRO A 113 -17.67 3.07 3.13
C PRO A 113 -16.61 2.51 4.08
N VAL A 114 -15.38 3.04 4.03
CA VAL A 114 -14.29 2.61 4.90
C VAL A 114 -14.56 3.05 6.34
N MET A 115 -14.98 4.31 6.56
CA MET A 115 -15.30 4.79 7.90
C MET A 115 -16.50 4.05 8.49
N ALA A 116 -17.55 3.77 7.70
CA ALA A 116 -18.69 2.96 8.13
C ALA A 116 -18.27 1.53 8.52
N ALA A 117 -17.37 0.92 7.74
CA ALA A 117 -16.82 -0.40 8.05
C ALA A 117 -15.97 -0.37 9.33
N MET A 118 -15.04 0.57 9.47
CA MET A 118 -14.18 0.68 10.65
C MET A 118 -14.99 0.97 11.93
N ASN A 119 -16.01 1.83 11.86
CA ASN A 119 -16.94 2.07 12.96
C ASN A 119 -17.66 0.77 13.37
N ARG A 120 -18.15 -0.02 12.39
CA ARG A 120 -18.78 -1.32 12.64
C ARG A 120 -17.82 -2.34 13.25
N MET A 121 -16.57 -2.36 12.79
CA MET A 121 -15.52 -3.23 13.32
C MET A 121 -15.12 -2.84 14.75
N GLY A 122 -15.40 -1.61 15.17
CA GLY A 122 -15.13 -1.10 16.52
C GLY A 122 -13.65 -0.88 16.75
N TYR A 123 -13.00 -0.13 15.85
CA TYR A 123 -11.63 0.34 16.06
C TYR A 123 -11.55 1.25 17.29
N ASP A 124 -10.45 1.17 18.00
CA ASP A 124 -10.16 1.99 19.17
C ASP A 124 -9.38 3.27 18.80
N SER A 125 -8.58 3.20 17.73
CA SER A 125 -7.90 4.35 17.13
C SER A 125 -7.38 4.01 15.74
N MET A 126 -7.09 5.04 14.96
CA MET A 126 -6.39 4.99 13.67
C MET A 126 -5.28 6.03 13.68
N THR A 127 -4.14 5.70 13.09
CA THR A 127 -3.06 6.65 12.81
C THR A 127 -3.25 7.22 11.40
N LEU A 128 -2.83 8.46 11.16
CA LEU A 128 -2.73 8.98 9.80
C LEU A 128 -1.62 8.27 9.03
N GLY A 129 -1.93 7.82 7.81
CA GLY A 129 -0.93 7.42 6.83
C GLY A 129 -0.69 8.52 5.80
N ASN A 130 0.21 8.29 4.84
CA ASN A 130 0.50 9.27 3.80
C ASN A 130 -0.61 9.35 2.75
N HIS A 131 -1.29 8.26 2.46
CA HIS A 131 -2.37 8.24 1.49
C HIS A 131 -3.66 8.92 1.95
N GLU A 132 -3.82 9.22 3.22
CA GLU A 132 -4.92 10.07 3.68
C GLU A 132 -4.83 11.49 3.09
N PHE A 133 -3.64 11.97 2.72
CA PHE A 133 -3.40 13.32 2.20
C PHE A 133 -3.65 13.50 0.70
N ASN A 134 -3.84 12.43 -0.08
CA ASN A 134 -3.93 12.46 -1.55
C ASN A 134 -5.03 13.40 -2.10
N TRP A 135 -6.09 13.67 -1.34
CA TRP A 135 -7.15 14.61 -1.74
C TRP A 135 -7.09 15.96 -1.02
N GLY A 136 -5.97 16.24 -0.33
CA GLY A 136 -5.77 17.45 0.47
C GLY A 136 -6.48 17.40 1.83
N ILE A 137 -6.09 18.34 2.69
CA ILE A 137 -6.45 18.38 4.12
C ILE A 137 -7.97 18.46 4.34
N ASP A 138 -8.67 19.33 3.59
CA ASP A 138 -10.12 19.54 3.81
C ASP A 138 -10.93 18.27 3.50
N THR A 139 -10.59 17.55 2.44
CA THR A 139 -11.24 16.29 2.06
C THR A 139 -10.93 15.22 3.10
N MET A 140 -9.66 15.06 3.47
CA MET A 140 -9.22 14.14 4.51
C MET A 140 -10.00 14.35 5.81
N LEU A 141 -10.02 15.58 6.33
CA LEU A 141 -10.69 15.89 7.61
C LEU A 141 -12.19 15.64 7.57
N LYS A 142 -12.88 15.83 6.42
CA LYS A 142 -14.29 15.50 6.26
C LYS A 142 -14.55 14.01 6.32
N ILE A 143 -13.72 13.21 5.65
CA ILE A 143 -13.87 11.75 5.64
C ILE A 143 -13.53 11.18 7.02
N LEU A 144 -12.37 11.51 7.57
CA LEU A 144 -11.91 11.01 8.87
C LEU A 144 -12.76 11.54 10.04
N GLY A 145 -13.42 12.69 9.86
CA GLY A 145 -14.40 13.23 10.82
C GLY A 145 -15.64 12.35 11.00
N GLN A 146 -15.84 11.33 10.15
CA GLN A 146 -16.92 10.33 10.28
C GLN A 146 -16.54 9.14 11.19
N ALA A 147 -15.24 9.04 11.60
CA ALA A 147 -14.79 8.01 12.52
C ALA A 147 -15.40 8.21 13.91
N GLU A 148 -15.89 7.13 14.53
CA GLU A 148 -16.38 7.10 15.92
C GLU A 148 -15.24 6.88 16.93
N PHE A 149 -14.01 6.83 16.46
CA PHE A 149 -12.77 6.63 17.21
C PHE A 149 -11.78 7.77 16.90
N PRO A 150 -10.77 8.03 17.77
CA PRO A 150 -9.77 9.06 17.50
C PRO A 150 -8.86 8.67 16.34
N VAL A 151 -8.61 9.65 15.45
CA VAL A 151 -7.56 9.60 14.43
C VAL A 151 -6.35 10.39 14.94
N LEU A 152 -5.18 9.77 14.92
CA LEU A 152 -3.98 10.22 15.62
C LEU A 152 -2.89 10.67 14.64
N GLY A 153 -2.20 11.79 14.98
CA GLY A 153 -1.09 12.31 14.19
C GLY A 153 -0.25 13.26 15.05
N ALA A 154 0.59 12.73 15.95
CA ALA A 154 1.32 13.51 16.94
C ALA A 154 2.37 14.43 16.31
N ASN A 155 2.95 14.06 15.18
CA ASN A 155 3.96 14.80 14.46
C ASN A 155 3.43 15.64 13.29
N ILE A 156 2.10 15.72 13.13
CA ILE A 156 1.45 16.45 12.04
C ILE A 156 0.65 17.59 12.62
N LEU A 157 1.13 18.83 12.40
CA LEU A 157 0.63 20.01 13.09
C LEU A 157 0.01 21.02 12.11
N ASP A 158 -1.09 21.61 12.54
CA ASP A 158 -1.72 22.72 11.86
C ASP A 158 -0.90 24.03 12.00
N ARG A 159 -1.38 25.13 11.41
CA ARG A 159 -0.74 26.46 11.47
C ARG A 159 -0.59 27.01 12.90
N ASP A 160 -1.40 26.54 13.84
CA ASP A 160 -1.38 26.95 15.23
C ASP A 160 -0.45 26.06 16.09
N GLY A 161 0.19 25.07 15.48
CA GLY A 161 1.06 24.10 16.14
C GLY A 161 0.31 23.04 16.94
N LYS A 162 -0.95 22.76 16.61
CA LYS A 162 -1.77 21.71 17.20
C LYS A 162 -1.83 20.51 16.26
N CYS A 163 -1.98 19.32 16.82
CA CYS A 163 -2.20 18.12 16.00
C CYS A 163 -3.36 18.34 15.01
N LEU A 164 -3.11 18.08 13.74
CA LEU A 164 -4.02 18.36 12.62
C LEU A 164 -5.40 17.72 12.81
N THR A 165 -5.44 16.51 13.34
CA THR A 165 -6.68 15.76 13.68
C THR A 165 -7.22 16.11 15.08
N GLY A 166 -6.59 17.02 15.79
CA GLY A 166 -6.91 17.43 17.16
C GLY A 166 -6.34 16.51 18.23
N LYS A 167 -5.75 15.36 17.87
CA LYS A 167 -5.13 14.41 18.80
C LYS A 167 -3.86 13.80 18.22
N GLY A 168 -2.80 13.74 19.03
CA GLY A 168 -1.59 12.99 18.72
C GLY A 168 -1.56 11.60 19.38
N TRP A 169 -2.29 11.45 20.47
CA TRP A 169 -2.38 10.21 21.26
C TRP A 169 -3.74 10.09 21.95
N THR A 170 -4.04 8.88 22.43
CA THR A 170 -5.26 8.59 23.20
C THR A 170 -4.98 7.52 24.23
N ILE A 171 -5.80 7.47 25.31
CA ILE A 171 -5.80 6.37 26.27
C ILE A 171 -7.15 5.68 26.22
N ILE A 172 -7.13 4.37 26.05
CA ILE A 172 -8.31 3.51 26.05
C ILE A 172 -8.29 2.67 27.32
N ASP A 173 -9.35 2.73 28.13
CA ASP A 173 -9.54 1.87 29.32
C ASP A 173 -10.50 0.74 28.97
N ARG A 174 -10.03 -0.50 29.11
CA ARG A 174 -10.85 -1.69 28.91
C ARG A 174 -10.51 -2.76 29.95
N GLY A 175 -11.51 -3.17 30.71
CA GLY A 175 -11.32 -4.15 31.79
C GLY A 175 -10.37 -3.67 32.90
N GLY A 176 -10.19 -2.36 33.06
CA GLY A 176 -9.26 -1.73 33.97
C GLY A 176 -7.81 -1.72 33.51
N VAL A 177 -7.55 -2.07 32.24
CA VAL A 177 -6.25 -1.90 31.59
C VAL A 177 -6.28 -0.65 30.72
N ARG A 178 -5.28 0.22 30.86
CA ARG A 178 -5.15 1.49 30.14
C ARG A 178 -4.06 1.36 29.08
N LEU A 179 -4.48 1.27 27.82
CA LEU A 179 -3.60 1.31 26.66
C LEU A 179 -3.47 2.76 26.17
N ALA A 180 -2.27 3.31 26.17
CA ALA A 180 -1.96 4.54 25.44
C ALA A 180 -1.54 4.17 24.01
N VAL A 181 -2.16 4.82 23.04
CA VAL A 181 -1.78 4.74 21.62
C VAL A 181 -1.29 6.11 21.17
N ILE A 182 -0.07 6.17 20.67
CA ILE A 182 0.53 7.38 20.06
C ILE A 182 0.62 7.13 18.56
N GLY A 183 -0.03 7.97 17.74
CA GLY A 183 0.01 7.87 16.28
C GLY A 183 1.03 8.84 15.69
N VAL A 184 1.92 8.37 14.83
CA VAL A 184 2.86 9.19 14.05
C VAL A 184 2.92 8.69 12.61
N CYS A 185 3.16 9.60 11.67
CA CYS A 185 3.31 9.28 10.25
C CYS A 185 4.69 9.73 9.75
N THR A 186 5.14 9.18 8.63
CA THR A 186 6.35 9.65 7.96
C THR A 186 6.29 11.18 7.74
N PRO A 187 7.36 11.92 8.02
CA PRO A 187 7.38 13.36 7.76
C PRO A 187 7.53 13.71 6.27
N GLU A 188 7.70 12.71 5.39
CA GLU A 188 8.04 12.88 3.97
C GLU A 188 6.81 13.11 3.06
N ILE A 189 5.62 13.27 3.63
CA ILE A 189 4.37 13.58 2.90
C ILE A 189 4.53 14.74 1.90
N PRO A 190 5.25 15.84 2.21
CA PRO A 190 5.46 16.91 1.23
C PRO A 190 6.22 16.50 -0.03
N ILE A 191 6.94 15.37 -0.02
CA ILE A 191 7.61 14.84 -1.23
C ILE A 191 6.57 14.35 -2.23
N TRP A 192 5.50 13.71 -1.75
CA TRP A 192 4.47 13.10 -2.59
C TRP A 192 3.28 14.02 -2.86
N ASP A 193 2.85 14.77 -1.84
CA ASP A 193 1.59 15.53 -1.84
C ASP A 193 1.78 17.03 -1.57
N GLY A 194 3.00 17.57 -1.74
CA GLY A 194 3.32 18.96 -1.44
C GLY A 194 2.45 19.99 -2.19
N GLY A 195 1.96 19.64 -3.38
CA GLY A 195 1.05 20.46 -4.19
C GLY A 195 -0.43 20.38 -3.77
N LYS A 196 -0.81 19.44 -2.90
CA LYS A 196 -2.21 19.26 -2.48
C LYS A 196 -2.64 20.33 -1.49
N GLN A 197 -3.96 20.57 -1.48
CA GLN A 197 -4.57 21.63 -0.67
C GLN A 197 -4.25 21.45 0.84
N GLY A 198 -3.66 22.47 1.44
CA GLY A 198 -3.37 22.57 2.86
C GLY A 198 -2.03 21.98 3.29
N ILE A 199 -1.32 21.20 2.44
CA ILE A 199 -0.05 20.56 2.80
C ILE A 199 1.04 21.62 3.09
N ALA A 200 1.16 22.64 2.26
CA ALA A 200 2.15 23.72 2.45
C ALA A 200 1.99 24.51 3.76
N GLU A 201 0.82 24.43 4.38
CA GLU A 201 0.53 25.08 5.66
C GLU A 201 0.58 24.13 6.86
N THR A 202 0.88 22.87 6.62
CA THR A 202 0.99 21.81 7.63
C THR A 202 2.47 21.59 7.96
N THR A 203 2.77 21.37 9.24
CA THR A 203 4.12 21.04 9.69
C THR A 203 4.21 19.55 9.95
N PHE A 204 5.23 18.92 9.39
CA PHE A 204 5.56 17.51 9.59
C PHE A 204 6.86 17.45 10.41
N GLU A 205 6.75 17.05 11.69
CA GLU A 205 7.90 16.94 12.59
C GLU A 205 8.51 15.53 12.53
N ALA A 206 9.75 15.39 12.99
CA ALA A 206 10.36 14.07 13.18
C ALA A 206 9.55 13.23 14.19
N ALA A 207 9.25 11.98 13.83
CA ALA A 207 8.34 11.12 14.58
C ALA A 207 8.85 10.85 16.02
N SER A 208 10.15 10.57 16.20
CA SER A 208 10.75 10.27 17.50
C SER A 208 10.57 11.40 18.52
N GLU A 209 10.74 12.66 18.11
CA GLU A 209 10.56 13.83 18.97
C GLU A 209 9.08 14.06 19.36
N ALA A 210 8.15 13.79 18.43
CA ALA A 210 6.73 13.87 18.72
C ALA A 210 6.27 12.78 19.69
N VAL A 211 6.78 11.55 19.55
CA VAL A 211 6.54 10.46 20.49
C VAL A 211 7.04 10.81 21.89
N LYS A 212 8.25 11.38 22.01
CA LYS A 212 8.79 11.83 23.29
C LYS A 212 7.89 12.85 23.99
N LYS A 213 7.41 13.87 23.25
CA LYS A 213 6.47 14.85 23.79
C LYS A 213 5.18 14.20 24.28
N ALA A 214 4.63 13.24 23.50
CA ALA A 214 3.42 12.51 23.86
C ALA A 214 3.62 11.66 25.12
N ILE A 215 4.73 10.95 25.27
CA ILE A 215 5.08 10.19 26.47
C ILE A 215 5.16 11.10 27.71
N GLU A 216 5.79 12.25 27.60
CA GLU A 216 5.86 13.25 28.69
C GLU A 216 4.45 13.73 29.12
N GLU A 217 3.52 13.90 28.19
CA GLU A 217 2.13 14.28 28.46
C GLU A 217 1.30 13.14 29.07
N ILE A 218 1.52 11.90 28.63
CA ILE A 218 0.85 10.68 29.14
C ILE A 218 1.29 10.43 30.59
N GLY A 219 2.58 10.54 30.89
CA GLY A 219 3.13 10.26 32.23
C GLY A 219 2.67 8.88 32.75
N ASP A 220 2.21 8.81 33.99
CA ASP A 220 1.75 7.58 34.66
C ASP A 220 0.30 7.19 34.37
N GLN A 221 -0.32 7.71 33.29
CA GLN A 221 -1.73 7.48 33.02
C GLN A 221 -2.00 6.16 32.28
N ALA A 222 -1.00 5.50 31.72
CA ALA A 222 -1.12 4.26 30.95
C ALA A 222 -0.45 3.08 31.66
N ASP A 223 -0.93 1.88 31.38
CA ASP A 223 -0.36 0.60 31.81
C ASP A 223 0.48 -0.03 30.68
N ILE A 224 0.17 0.32 29.42
CA ILE A 224 0.89 -0.10 28.20
C ILE A 224 1.00 1.11 27.27
N ILE A 225 2.17 1.33 26.65
CA ILE A 225 2.41 2.37 25.63
C ILE A 225 2.68 1.69 24.29
N LEU A 226 1.76 1.88 23.34
CA LEU A 226 1.89 1.46 21.95
C LEU A 226 2.12 2.69 21.07
N VAL A 227 3.17 2.65 20.27
CA VAL A 227 3.35 3.60 19.16
C VAL A 227 2.89 2.95 17.87
N SER A 228 1.92 3.58 17.21
CA SER A 228 1.48 3.22 15.87
C SER A 228 2.11 4.18 14.89
N ALA A 229 3.13 3.70 14.14
CA ALA A 229 3.97 4.50 13.27
C ALA A 229 3.71 4.13 11.81
N HIS A 230 3.10 5.05 11.05
CA HIS A 230 2.94 4.88 9.61
C HIS A 230 4.24 5.22 8.89
N MET A 231 5.19 4.32 9.01
CA MET A 231 6.53 4.32 8.38
C MET A 231 7.17 2.94 8.52
N GLY A 232 8.25 2.69 7.76
CA GLY A 232 9.02 1.46 7.86
C GLY A 232 9.77 1.31 9.18
N GLN A 233 10.24 0.09 9.48
CA GLN A 233 11.15 -0.14 10.60
C GLN A 233 12.43 0.70 10.43
N PHE A 234 12.96 0.75 9.22
CA PHE A 234 14.16 1.53 8.87
C PHE A 234 13.77 2.76 8.05
N ALA A 235 14.62 3.78 8.07
CA ALA A 235 14.42 4.99 7.29
C ALA A 235 14.39 4.70 5.78
N GLU A 236 13.48 5.34 5.06
CA GLU A 236 13.36 5.28 3.60
C GLU A 236 14.07 6.47 2.94
N PHE A 237 13.95 7.65 3.52
CA PHE A 237 14.47 8.90 2.95
C PHE A 237 15.57 9.54 3.78
N ASP A 238 15.48 9.50 5.11
CA ASP A 238 16.44 10.15 6.02
C ASP A 238 17.29 9.13 6.76
N GLU A 239 18.10 8.36 6.02
CA GLU A 239 19.06 7.40 6.62
C GLU A 239 20.04 8.05 7.62
N ALA A 240 20.34 9.35 7.45
CA ALA A 240 21.33 10.04 8.26
C ALA A 240 20.83 10.36 9.67
N ASN A 241 19.54 10.77 9.81
CA ASN A 241 18.95 11.18 11.08
C ASN A 241 17.81 10.25 11.54
N GLY A 242 17.22 9.48 10.62
CA GLY A 242 16.13 8.51 10.89
C GLY A 242 14.82 9.18 11.26
N SER A 243 14.50 10.36 10.68
CA SER A 243 13.26 11.09 10.97
C SER A 243 12.00 10.29 10.60
N ASP A 244 12.13 9.35 9.63
CA ASP A 244 11.13 8.44 9.10
C ASP A 244 11.41 6.96 9.47
N SER A 245 12.07 6.70 10.61
CA SER A 245 12.44 5.34 11.07
C SER A 245 11.69 4.93 12.33
N GLY A 246 10.90 3.85 12.25
CA GLY A 246 10.26 3.25 13.42
C GLY A 246 11.27 2.76 14.47
N GLN A 247 12.39 2.18 14.04
CA GLN A 247 13.44 1.74 14.97
C GLN A 247 14.03 2.91 15.77
N LYS A 248 14.24 4.06 15.13
CA LYS A 248 14.74 5.27 15.80
C LYS A 248 13.80 5.75 16.91
N ILE A 249 12.48 5.57 16.74
CA ILE A 249 11.49 5.93 17.76
C ILE A 249 11.78 5.18 19.06
N ILE A 250 11.94 3.86 19.02
CA ILE A 250 12.16 3.05 20.22
C ILE A 250 13.58 3.16 20.77
N GLU A 251 14.58 3.49 19.93
CA GLU A 251 15.93 3.76 20.39
C GLU A 251 16.01 5.05 21.21
N ASP A 252 15.24 6.07 20.83
CA ASP A 252 15.19 7.35 21.53
C ASP A 252 14.20 7.38 22.70
N ASN A 253 13.17 6.50 22.69
CA ASN A 253 12.08 6.46 23.65
C ASN A 253 11.92 5.04 24.22
N PRO A 254 12.76 4.63 25.18
CA PRO A 254 12.76 3.27 25.72
C PRO A 254 11.52 2.95 26.59
N GLU A 255 10.63 3.91 26.82
CA GLU A 255 9.35 3.74 27.50
C GLU A 255 8.28 3.10 26.60
N VAL A 256 8.53 2.99 25.30
CA VAL A 256 7.61 2.36 24.34
C VAL A 256 7.64 0.85 24.55
N ASP A 257 6.49 0.27 24.88
CA ASP A 257 6.33 -1.18 25.11
C ASP A 257 6.11 -1.96 23.82
N ILE A 258 5.43 -1.37 22.83
CA ILE A 258 5.07 -2.00 21.55
C ILE A 258 5.21 -0.98 20.43
N LEU A 259 5.81 -1.38 19.31
CA LEU A 259 5.87 -0.58 18.09
C LEU A 259 5.12 -1.29 16.95
N GLN A 260 4.11 -0.63 16.40
CA GLN A 260 3.54 -0.95 15.10
C GLN A 260 4.27 -0.15 14.03
N VAL A 261 4.69 -0.81 12.94
CA VAL A 261 5.20 -0.19 11.71
C VAL A 261 4.28 -0.50 10.54
N ALA A 262 4.25 0.38 9.52
CA ALA A 262 3.32 0.32 8.41
C ALA A 262 3.98 0.82 7.11
N HIS A 263 3.22 1.30 6.12
CA HIS A 263 3.68 1.99 4.91
C HIS A 263 4.43 1.09 3.90
N MET A 264 5.29 0.21 4.35
CA MET A 264 6.14 -0.61 3.46
C MET A 264 5.44 -1.85 2.89
N HIS A 265 4.22 -2.13 3.33
CA HIS A 265 3.40 -3.28 2.89
C HIS A 265 4.05 -4.66 3.08
N ILE A 266 4.94 -4.78 4.05
CA ILE A 266 5.68 -6.03 4.35
C ILE A 266 5.35 -6.56 5.74
N THR A 267 5.46 -7.87 5.89
CA THR A 267 5.38 -8.51 7.20
C THR A 267 6.62 -8.17 8.02
N VAL A 268 6.44 -7.61 9.22
CA VAL A 268 7.48 -7.40 10.21
C VAL A 268 7.07 -8.08 11.51
N ASP A 269 7.90 -8.98 11.99
CA ASP A 269 7.81 -9.62 13.31
C ASP A 269 9.22 -9.66 13.88
N ASN A 270 9.56 -8.64 14.64
CA ASN A 270 10.91 -8.39 15.13
C ASN A 270 10.88 -7.95 16.60
N ASN A 271 12.03 -7.96 17.25
CA ASN A 271 12.20 -7.46 18.61
C ASN A 271 13.53 -6.71 18.71
N VAL A 272 13.49 -5.47 19.13
CA VAL A 272 14.67 -4.63 19.31
C VAL A 272 14.73 -4.17 20.77
N ASN A 273 15.80 -4.54 21.47
CA ASN A 273 16.04 -4.19 22.87
C ASN A 273 14.95 -4.62 23.87
N GLY A 274 14.09 -5.58 23.48
CA GLY A 274 12.96 -6.04 24.31
C GLY A 274 11.62 -5.48 23.87
N THR A 275 11.58 -4.48 22.99
CA THR A 275 10.35 -3.94 22.39
C THR A 275 9.99 -4.71 21.13
N PRO A 276 8.82 -5.38 21.06
CA PRO A 276 8.34 -6.02 19.85
C PRO A 276 7.97 -4.97 18.80
N ILE A 277 8.28 -5.29 17.53
CA ILE A 277 7.95 -4.51 16.36
C ILE A 277 7.08 -5.38 15.47
N ALA A 278 5.86 -4.95 15.19
CA ALA A 278 4.92 -5.65 14.34
C ALA A 278 4.50 -4.80 13.14
N GLY A 279 4.53 -5.37 11.95
CA GLY A 279 4.02 -4.78 10.71
C GLY A 279 3.31 -5.84 9.87
N VAL A 280 2.32 -5.45 9.09
CA VAL A 280 1.48 -6.35 8.30
C VAL A 280 1.49 -5.98 6.83
N ARG A 281 1.18 -6.95 5.97
CA ARG A 281 0.93 -6.69 4.55
C ARG A 281 -0.38 -5.95 4.36
N ASN A 282 -0.42 -5.12 3.34
CA ASN A 282 -1.54 -4.24 2.99
C ASN A 282 -2.85 -4.98 2.65
N SER A 283 -3.91 -4.19 2.46
CA SER A 283 -5.24 -4.61 1.97
C SER A 283 -5.96 -5.61 2.88
N GLY A 284 -5.59 -5.68 4.17
CA GLY A 284 -6.17 -6.64 5.10
C GLY A 284 -5.80 -8.09 4.80
N ARG A 285 -4.58 -8.34 4.29
CA ARG A 285 -4.04 -9.70 4.09
C ARG A 285 -3.56 -10.33 5.39
N GLU A 286 -3.15 -9.50 6.34
CA GLU A 286 -2.63 -9.93 7.63
C GLU A 286 -3.18 -9.06 8.75
N VAL A 287 -3.20 -9.60 9.96
CA VAL A 287 -3.42 -8.89 11.21
C VAL A 287 -2.29 -9.28 12.16
N ALA A 288 -1.63 -8.29 12.79
CA ALA A 288 -0.72 -8.60 13.87
C ALA A 288 -1.52 -8.72 15.18
N ARG A 289 -1.32 -9.82 15.88
CA ARG A 289 -1.83 -10.08 17.22
C ARG A 289 -0.69 -9.90 18.21
N VAL A 290 -0.91 -9.06 19.21
CA VAL A 290 0.02 -8.87 20.33
C VAL A 290 -0.68 -9.29 21.60
N ASP A 291 -0.17 -10.33 22.24
CA ASP A 291 -0.65 -10.84 23.54
C ASP A 291 0.23 -10.28 24.65
N VAL A 292 -0.38 -9.58 25.60
CA VAL A 292 0.30 -8.96 26.74
C VAL A 292 -0.19 -9.58 28.04
N THR A 293 0.72 -10.00 28.90
CA THR A 293 0.41 -10.47 30.25
C THR A 293 0.85 -9.43 31.28
N LEU A 294 -0.11 -8.87 32.01
CA LEU A 294 0.14 -7.93 33.09
C LEU A 294 0.06 -8.64 34.45
N GLY A 295 1.01 -8.31 35.32
CA GLY A 295 0.93 -8.72 36.74
C GLY A 295 -0.19 -7.99 37.48
N PRO A 296 -0.47 -8.38 38.74
CA PRO A 296 -1.48 -7.74 39.58
C PRO A 296 -1.20 -6.26 39.88
N ASP A 297 0.05 -5.86 39.79
CA ASP A 297 0.54 -4.48 39.94
C ASP A 297 0.59 -3.70 38.60
N LYS A 298 0.04 -4.28 37.51
CA LYS A 298 0.04 -3.74 36.16
C LYS A 298 1.40 -3.70 35.45
N THR A 299 2.43 -4.33 36.03
CA THR A 299 3.71 -4.48 35.33
C THR A 299 3.57 -5.50 34.20
N ILE A 300 4.17 -5.20 33.05
CA ILE A 300 4.25 -6.14 31.94
C ILE A 300 5.18 -7.29 32.32
N LYS A 301 4.67 -8.51 32.23
CA LYS A 301 5.42 -9.75 32.49
C LYS A 301 5.91 -10.40 31.21
N ASP A 302 5.08 -10.34 30.17
CA ASP A 302 5.36 -10.96 28.89
C ASP A 302 4.63 -10.24 27.78
N ILE A 303 5.26 -10.14 26.60
CA ILE A 303 4.65 -9.68 25.35
C ILE A 303 5.08 -10.65 24.24
N SER A 304 4.12 -11.15 23.48
CA SER A 304 4.38 -11.97 22.30
C SER A 304 3.58 -11.48 21.10
N THR A 305 4.13 -11.67 19.91
CA THR A 305 3.53 -11.28 18.63
C THR A 305 3.25 -12.49 17.77
N GLU A 306 2.18 -12.42 16.96
CA GLU A 306 1.82 -13.39 15.94
C GLU A 306 1.26 -12.65 14.73
N ILE A 307 1.73 -12.97 13.53
CA ILE A 307 1.16 -12.44 12.29
C ILE A 307 0.19 -13.48 11.72
N VAL A 308 -1.07 -13.09 11.63
CA VAL A 308 -2.18 -13.98 11.24
C VAL A 308 -2.57 -13.70 9.80
N ASP A 309 -2.54 -14.74 8.96
CA ASP A 309 -2.92 -14.64 7.54
C ASP A 309 -4.45 -14.72 7.37
N MET A 310 -5.04 -13.69 6.76
CA MET A 310 -6.48 -13.58 6.56
C MET A 310 -7.04 -14.48 5.46
N ALA A 311 -6.19 -15.13 4.66
CA ALA A 311 -6.63 -16.17 3.73
C ALA A 311 -7.33 -17.36 4.43
N ASN A 312 -7.10 -17.53 5.74
CA ASN A 312 -7.70 -18.60 6.54
C ASN A 312 -9.13 -18.29 7.02
N TYR A 313 -9.64 -17.09 6.77
CA TYR A 313 -10.94 -16.62 7.26
C TYR A 313 -11.90 -16.33 6.12
N GLU A 314 -13.18 -16.72 6.27
CA GLU A 314 -14.22 -16.33 5.33
C GLU A 314 -14.63 -14.87 5.53
N PRO A 315 -15.00 -14.12 4.46
CA PRO A 315 -15.42 -12.75 4.61
C PRO A 315 -16.75 -12.63 5.36
N SER A 316 -16.85 -11.66 6.26
CA SER A 316 -18.07 -11.38 7.01
C SER A 316 -19.16 -10.75 6.14
N GLU A 317 -20.28 -11.43 6.01
CA GLU A 317 -21.49 -10.88 5.37
C GLU A 317 -22.05 -9.70 6.16
N GLU A 318 -21.89 -9.66 7.47
CA GLU A 318 -22.33 -8.53 8.30
C GLU A 318 -21.67 -7.21 7.89
N LEU A 319 -20.37 -7.25 7.56
CA LEU A 319 -19.65 -6.06 7.09
C LEU A 319 -20.07 -5.67 5.68
N ARG A 320 -20.25 -6.66 4.80
CA ARG A 320 -20.68 -6.47 3.41
C ARG A 320 -22.09 -5.90 3.28
N GLU A 321 -22.98 -6.24 4.21
CA GLU A 321 -24.37 -5.75 4.22
C GLU A 321 -24.54 -4.34 4.85
N ILE A 322 -23.47 -3.66 5.25
CA ILE A 322 -23.52 -2.24 5.62
C ILE A 322 -24.04 -1.46 4.40
N PRO A 323 -25.12 -0.65 4.54
CA PRO A 323 -25.81 -0.07 3.37
C PRO A 323 -24.88 0.66 2.42
N VAL A 324 -24.04 1.58 2.89
CA VAL A 324 -23.11 2.35 2.05
C VAL A 324 -22.05 1.45 1.39
N VAL A 325 -21.57 0.42 2.08
CA VAL A 325 -20.59 -0.54 1.54
C VAL A 325 -21.21 -1.33 0.39
N LYS A 326 -22.41 -1.87 0.61
CA LYS A 326 -23.14 -2.66 -0.41
C LYS A 326 -23.51 -1.83 -1.62
N GLU A 327 -24.12 -0.67 -1.40
CA GLU A 327 -24.56 0.25 -2.48
C GLU A 327 -23.38 0.68 -3.34
N LEU A 328 -22.24 1.06 -2.71
CA LEU A 328 -21.06 1.49 -3.46
C LEU A 328 -20.35 0.31 -4.15
N HIS A 329 -20.33 -0.89 -3.54
CA HIS A 329 -19.84 -2.09 -4.22
C HIS A 329 -20.66 -2.37 -5.49
N GLU A 330 -21.98 -2.43 -5.41
CA GLU A 330 -22.86 -2.66 -6.55
C GLU A 330 -22.73 -1.55 -7.61
N TYR A 331 -22.61 -0.30 -7.18
CA TYR A 331 -22.38 0.83 -8.08
C TYR A 331 -21.03 0.70 -8.79
N THR A 332 -19.96 0.34 -8.07
CA THR A 332 -18.61 0.18 -8.65
C THR A 332 -18.57 -0.94 -9.66
N LEU A 333 -19.24 -2.08 -9.40
CA LEU A 333 -19.38 -3.17 -10.38
C LEU A 333 -20.05 -2.72 -11.69
N ASN A 334 -20.96 -1.78 -11.62
CA ASN A 334 -21.60 -1.20 -12.79
C ASN A 334 -20.70 -0.14 -13.44
N TYR A 335 -20.06 0.69 -12.64
CA TYR A 335 -19.12 1.73 -13.10
C TYR A 335 -17.97 1.14 -13.95
N VAL A 336 -17.33 0.06 -13.50
CA VAL A 336 -16.27 -0.60 -14.26
C VAL A 336 -16.77 -1.30 -15.53
N LYS A 337 -18.07 -1.53 -15.67
CA LYS A 337 -18.72 -2.02 -16.90
C LYS A 337 -19.19 -0.87 -17.80
N GLY A 338 -18.99 0.38 -17.40
CA GLY A 338 -19.46 1.56 -18.13
C GLY A 338 -20.99 1.76 -18.07
N VAL A 339 -21.67 1.26 -17.02
CA VAL A 339 -23.13 1.43 -16.83
C VAL A 339 -23.44 2.10 -15.48
N ASP A 340 -24.61 2.75 -15.37
CA ASP A 340 -25.13 3.31 -14.13
C ASP A 340 -25.78 2.25 -13.22
N GLU A 341 -26.33 2.67 -12.08
CA GLU A 341 -27.02 1.82 -11.12
C GLU A 341 -28.28 1.11 -11.69
N ASN A 342 -28.79 1.55 -12.82
CA ASN A 342 -29.93 0.93 -13.51
C ASN A 342 -29.49 0.05 -14.68
N GLY A 343 -28.17 -0.11 -14.90
CA GLY A 343 -27.59 -0.84 -16.02
C GLY A 343 -27.70 -0.09 -17.36
N VAL A 344 -27.91 1.23 -17.32
CA VAL A 344 -27.90 2.07 -18.51
C VAL A 344 -26.48 2.46 -18.81
N GLN A 345 -26.05 2.32 -20.07
CA GLN A 345 -24.72 2.69 -20.52
C GLN A 345 -24.41 4.13 -20.15
N LEU A 346 -23.26 4.35 -19.50
CA LEU A 346 -22.75 5.69 -19.22
C LEU A 346 -22.40 6.39 -20.54
N GLU A 347 -22.35 7.72 -20.50
CA GLU A 347 -21.85 8.48 -21.63
C GLU A 347 -20.35 8.20 -21.78
N PRO A 348 -19.86 7.88 -22.99
CA PRO A 348 -18.46 7.67 -23.23
C PRO A 348 -17.67 8.99 -23.03
N ILE A 349 -16.43 8.87 -22.56
CA ILE A 349 -15.51 10.01 -22.48
C ILE A 349 -14.97 10.40 -23.85
N GLY A 350 -15.05 9.52 -24.84
CA GLY A 350 -14.62 9.72 -26.21
C GLY A 350 -14.65 8.43 -27.01
N THR A 351 -14.00 8.42 -28.16
CA THR A 351 -13.90 7.26 -29.04
C THR A 351 -12.45 7.04 -29.49
N ILE A 352 -12.09 5.79 -29.70
CA ILE A 352 -10.81 5.34 -30.24
C ILE A 352 -11.05 4.81 -31.65
N SER A 353 -10.23 5.27 -32.63
CA SER A 353 -10.44 4.95 -34.05
C SER A 353 -9.95 3.57 -34.45
N ALA A 354 -9.02 2.98 -33.69
CA ALA A 354 -8.47 1.63 -33.90
C ALA A 354 -7.80 1.14 -32.61
N LYS A 355 -7.60 -0.15 -32.49
CA LYS A 355 -6.95 -0.80 -31.34
C LYS A 355 -5.53 -0.26 -31.09
N PHE A 356 -5.17 -0.04 -29.83
CA PHE A 356 -3.87 0.55 -29.43
C PHE A 356 -2.75 -0.48 -29.29
N GLN A 357 -3.09 -1.74 -28.99
CA GLN A 357 -2.11 -2.83 -28.92
C GLN A 357 -2.22 -3.75 -30.13
N PRO A 358 -1.09 -4.20 -30.69
CA PRO A 358 -1.08 -5.27 -31.69
C PRO A 358 -1.40 -6.63 -31.05
N GLU A 359 -1.84 -7.59 -31.86
CA GLU A 359 -2.00 -8.98 -31.42
C GLU A 359 -0.64 -9.59 -31.07
N ASN A 360 -0.60 -10.37 -29.99
CA ASN A 360 0.61 -11.09 -29.57
C ASN A 360 1.01 -12.15 -30.59
N GLU A 361 2.25 -12.16 -31.03
CA GLU A 361 2.79 -13.26 -31.88
C GLU A 361 2.76 -14.59 -31.12
N ILE A 362 3.17 -14.55 -29.85
CA ILE A 362 3.20 -15.71 -28.96
C ILE A 362 2.18 -15.50 -27.86
N TYR A 363 1.24 -16.40 -27.73
CA TYR A 363 0.21 -16.33 -26.70
C TYR A 363 0.82 -16.13 -25.30
N GLY A 364 0.37 -15.10 -24.59
CA GLY A 364 0.83 -14.76 -23.25
C GLY A 364 2.18 -14.00 -23.18
N LEU A 365 2.80 -13.64 -24.33
CA LEU A 365 3.91 -12.69 -24.37
C LEU A 365 3.39 -11.34 -24.89
N PRO A 366 3.33 -10.29 -24.04
CA PRO A 366 2.73 -9.02 -24.41
C PRO A 366 3.62 -8.22 -25.36
N GLU A 367 3.10 -7.87 -26.54
CA GLU A 367 3.83 -7.09 -27.55
C GLU A 367 4.27 -5.71 -27.02
N GLY A 368 3.47 -5.08 -26.14
CA GLY A 368 3.81 -3.79 -25.55
C GLY A 368 5.05 -3.80 -24.67
N ARG A 369 5.58 -4.98 -24.35
CA ARG A 369 6.87 -5.14 -23.65
C ARG A 369 8.02 -5.54 -24.59
N LEU A 370 7.72 -5.84 -25.83
CA LEU A 370 8.70 -6.32 -26.82
C LEU A 370 9.04 -5.25 -27.87
N ARG A 371 8.16 -4.29 -28.05
CA ARG A 371 8.31 -3.18 -28.99
C ARG A 371 7.49 -1.98 -28.56
N ASP A 372 7.77 -0.84 -29.15
CA ASP A 372 7.01 0.37 -28.95
C ASP A 372 5.56 0.22 -29.42
N THR A 373 4.59 0.77 -28.65
CA THR A 373 3.16 0.63 -28.94
C THR A 373 2.38 1.89 -28.58
N ALA A 374 1.27 2.09 -29.27
CA ALA A 374 0.45 3.29 -29.09
C ALA A 374 -0.10 3.48 -27.67
N VAL A 375 -0.28 2.41 -26.89
CA VAL A 375 -0.79 2.54 -25.53
C VAL A 375 0.24 3.17 -24.60
N VAL A 376 1.51 2.77 -24.69
CA VAL A 376 2.57 3.38 -23.88
C VAL A 376 2.86 4.80 -24.36
N ASP A 377 2.86 5.01 -25.66
CA ASP A 377 3.04 6.34 -26.24
C ASP A 377 1.94 7.32 -25.85
N LEU A 378 0.69 6.86 -25.69
CA LEU A 378 -0.38 7.70 -25.18
C LEU A 378 -0.06 8.21 -23.76
N ILE A 379 0.38 7.31 -22.86
CA ILE A 379 0.73 7.68 -21.48
C ILE A 379 1.90 8.66 -21.48
N LEU A 380 2.99 8.33 -22.16
CA LEU A 380 4.19 9.15 -22.24
C LEU A 380 3.93 10.53 -22.89
N ASN A 381 3.07 10.58 -23.90
CA ASN A 381 2.66 11.84 -24.52
C ASN A 381 1.86 12.72 -23.53
N MET A 382 0.99 12.12 -22.71
CA MET A 382 0.26 12.88 -21.68
C MET A 382 1.21 13.44 -20.65
N GLU A 383 2.22 12.66 -20.23
CA GLU A 383 3.25 13.13 -19.33
C GLU A 383 4.05 14.30 -19.91
N LEU A 384 4.50 14.20 -21.17
CA LEU A 384 5.21 15.29 -21.86
C LEU A 384 4.35 16.53 -22.06
N LEU A 385 3.10 16.38 -22.50
CA LEU A 385 2.18 17.50 -22.77
C LEU A 385 1.86 18.28 -21.49
N ASN A 386 1.62 17.59 -20.38
CA ASN A 386 1.21 18.23 -19.13
C ASN A 386 2.38 18.82 -18.36
N SER A 387 3.59 18.26 -18.46
CA SER A 387 4.77 18.72 -17.75
C SER A 387 5.63 19.72 -18.55
N GLY A 388 5.59 19.65 -19.88
CA GLY A 388 6.53 20.36 -20.75
C GLY A 388 7.98 19.87 -20.64
N ALA A 389 8.19 18.65 -20.13
CA ALA A 389 9.49 18.03 -19.97
C ALA A 389 10.13 17.65 -21.32
N ASP A 390 11.44 17.41 -21.31
CA ASP A 390 12.20 16.94 -22.49
C ASP A 390 12.04 15.43 -22.72
N VAL A 391 11.88 14.66 -21.63
CA VAL A 391 11.78 13.19 -21.62
C VAL A 391 10.66 12.80 -20.67
N ALA A 392 9.94 11.71 -20.96
CA ALA A 392 8.99 11.09 -20.05
C ALA A 392 9.31 9.60 -19.87
N SER A 393 8.91 9.03 -18.73
CA SER A 393 9.08 7.60 -18.44
C SER A 393 7.86 7.00 -17.77
N SER A 394 7.36 5.89 -18.30
CA SER A 394 6.22 5.16 -17.75
C SER A 394 6.30 3.67 -18.04
N ALA A 395 5.65 2.87 -17.19
CA ALA A 395 5.49 1.43 -17.38
C ALA A 395 4.09 1.08 -17.90
N LEU A 396 3.96 -0.08 -18.54
CA LEU A 396 2.68 -0.77 -18.65
C LEU A 396 2.45 -1.58 -17.38
N PHE A 397 1.34 -1.33 -16.69
CA PHE A 397 1.05 -1.97 -15.40
C PHE A 397 0.41 -3.36 -15.53
N ARG A 398 -0.09 -3.70 -16.72
CA ARG A 398 -0.69 -4.99 -17.04
C ARG A 398 -0.18 -5.49 -18.38
N ASP A 399 -0.10 -6.80 -18.56
CA ASP A 399 0.32 -7.42 -19.83
C ASP A 399 -0.75 -7.31 -20.93
N ASP A 400 -2.00 -7.11 -20.51
CA ASP A 400 -3.16 -6.93 -21.39
C ASP A 400 -3.62 -5.46 -21.49
N SER A 401 -2.81 -4.51 -21.03
CA SER A 401 -3.10 -3.06 -21.18
C SER A 401 -3.40 -2.71 -22.64
N ASP A 402 -4.61 -2.24 -22.91
CA ASP A 402 -5.07 -1.82 -24.24
C ASP A 402 -6.26 -0.86 -24.14
N LEU A 403 -6.48 -0.08 -25.19
CA LEU A 403 -7.72 0.66 -25.40
C LEU A 403 -8.41 0.08 -26.65
N PRO A 404 -9.64 -0.45 -26.51
CA PRO A 404 -10.36 -1.06 -27.61
C PRO A 404 -10.83 0.00 -28.61
N GLU A 405 -11.02 -0.41 -29.89
CA GLU A 405 -11.70 0.41 -30.89
C GLU A 405 -13.16 0.66 -30.49
N GLY A 406 -13.63 1.89 -30.62
CA GLY A 406 -15.00 2.30 -30.34
C GLY A 406 -15.13 3.26 -29.16
N ASP A 407 -16.27 3.22 -28.48
CA ASP A 407 -16.58 4.09 -27.34
C ASP A 407 -15.73 3.71 -26.14
N ILE A 408 -15.13 4.74 -25.49
CA ILE A 408 -14.26 4.62 -24.33
C ILE A 408 -14.94 5.27 -23.13
N TYR A 409 -14.89 4.60 -22.01
CA TYR A 409 -15.42 5.03 -20.72
C TYR A 409 -14.26 5.30 -19.73
N SER A 410 -14.51 6.07 -18.68
CA SER A 410 -13.48 6.32 -17.64
C SER A 410 -12.90 5.02 -17.07
N SER A 411 -13.72 3.98 -16.96
CA SER A 411 -13.29 2.66 -16.52
C SER A 411 -12.22 2.01 -17.41
N ASN A 412 -12.21 2.25 -18.72
CA ASN A 412 -11.19 1.68 -19.61
C ASN A 412 -9.79 2.25 -19.34
N ILE A 413 -9.71 3.42 -18.70
CA ILE A 413 -8.40 4.01 -18.40
C ILE A 413 -7.68 3.22 -17.30
N PHE A 414 -8.40 2.51 -16.42
CA PHE A 414 -7.79 1.60 -15.46
C PHE A 414 -7.04 0.42 -16.11
N ASP A 415 -7.45 0.01 -17.31
CA ASP A 415 -6.77 -1.05 -18.06
C ASP A 415 -5.37 -0.62 -18.52
N ILE A 416 -5.12 0.70 -18.66
CA ILE A 416 -3.85 1.24 -19.10
C ILE A 416 -3.09 1.98 -17.98
N TYR A 417 -3.81 2.63 -17.06
CA TYR A 417 -3.21 3.36 -15.93
C TYR A 417 -4.07 3.23 -14.67
N LYS A 418 -3.76 2.24 -13.83
CA LYS A 418 -4.60 1.88 -12.67
C LYS A 418 -4.34 2.71 -11.41
N TYR A 419 -3.17 3.34 -11.29
CA TYR A 419 -2.78 4.07 -10.10
C TYR A 419 -3.18 5.55 -10.14
N ASP A 420 -3.39 6.14 -8.97
CA ASP A 420 -3.70 7.57 -8.83
C ASP A 420 -2.44 8.41 -8.63
N ASN A 421 -1.41 8.15 -9.45
CA ASN A 421 -0.14 8.85 -9.37
C ASN A 421 -0.23 10.28 -9.91
N THR A 422 0.39 11.23 -9.22
CA THR A 422 0.70 12.55 -9.77
C THR A 422 1.94 12.52 -10.66
N LEU A 423 2.10 13.54 -11.48
CA LEU A 423 3.22 13.69 -12.39
C LEU A 423 4.22 14.69 -11.81
N TYR A 424 5.48 14.27 -11.72
CA TYR A 424 6.61 15.10 -11.30
C TYR A 424 7.49 15.48 -12.47
N THR A 425 8.23 16.59 -12.34
CA THR A 425 9.41 16.85 -13.16
C THR A 425 10.66 16.92 -12.29
N VAL A 426 11.76 16.39 -12.81
CA VAL A 426 13.07 16.43 -12.17
C VAL A 426 14.16 16.67 -13.21
N ASP A 427 15.14 17.52 -12.89
CA ASP A 427 16.30 17.71 -13.74
C ASP A 427 17.24 16.51 -13.60
N VAL A 428 17.61 15.88 -14.72
CA VAL A 428 18.51 14.72 -14.76
C VAL A 428 19.63 14.98 -15.74
N THR A 429 20.84 14.54 -15.43
CA THR A 429 21.95 14.48 -16.39
C THR A 429 21.74 13.35 -17.37
N GLY A 430 22.36 13.44 -18.56
CA GLY A 430 22.31 12.33 -19.52
C GLY A 430 22.89 11.02 -18.97
N ARG A 431 23.80 11.10 -18.01
CA ARG A 431 24.34 9.94 -17.31
C ARG A 431 23.31 9.30 -16.38
N GLU A 432 22.62 10.09 -15.57
CA GLU A 432 21.55 9.62 -14.68
C GLU A 432 20.41 9.00 -15.49
N LEU A 433 19.99 9.66 -16.58
CA LEU A 433 18.96 9.09 -17.47
C LEU A 433 19.38 7.74 -18.04
N LYS A 434 20.62 7.59 -18.53
CA LYS A 434 21.13 6.30 -19.03
C LYS A 434 21.20 5.25 -17.93
N ASN A 435 21.60 5.61 -16.72
CA ASN A 435 21.61 4.70 -15.57
C ASN A 435 20.20 4.23 -15.22
N TYR A 436 19.22 5.12 -15.24
CA TYR A 436 17.82 4.76 -15.03
C TYR A 436 17.29 3.83 -16.14
N MET A 437 17.59 4.12 -17.40
CA MET A 437 17.23 3.24 -18.52
C MET A 437 17.88 1.86 -18.39
N GLU A 438 19.14 1.78 -17.94
CA GLU A 438 19.83 0.52 -17.69
C GLU A 438 19.20 -0.26 -16.52
N TRP A 439 18.77 0.45 -15.47
CA TRP A 439 18.04 -0.18 -14.39
C TRP A 439 16.71 -0.78 -14.88
N SER A 440 15.94 -0.04 -15.66
CA SER A 440 14.68 -0.50 -16.25
C SER A 440 14.90 -1.71 -17.18
N ALA A 441 15.95 -1.71 -18.01
CA ALA A 441 16.28 -2.80 -18.93
C ALA A 441 16.73 -4.10 -18.23
N GLN A 442 16.88 -4.11 -16.89
CA GLN A 442 17.13 -5.35 -16.15
C GLN A 442 15.95 -6.33 -16.23
N TYR A 443 14.76 -5.84 -16.59
CA TYR A 443 13.56 -6.64 -16.80
C TYR A 443 13.76 -7.81 -17.77
N TYR A 444 14.61 -7.66 -18.79
CA TYR A 444 14.84 -8.72 -19.77
C TYR A 444 15.91 -9.72 -19.32
N ASN A 445 15.75 -10.97 -19.71
CA ASN A 445 16.85 -11.92 -19.70
C ASN A 445 17.85 -11.60 -20.83
N GLN A 446 19.11 -12.00 -20.65
CA GLN A 446 20.10 -11.91 -21.71
C GLN A 446 19.81 -12.98 -22.78
N TRP A 447 19.66 -12.54 -24.04
CA TRP A 447 19.45 -13.43 -25.18
C TRP A 447 20.63 -14.38 -25.38
N GLN A 448 20.35 -15.64 -25.67
CA GLN A 448 21.34 -16.65 -25.98
C GLN A 448 21.19 -17.14 -27.43
N PRO A 449 22.28 -17.51 -28.14
CA PRO A 449 22.19 -18.05 -29.50
C PRO A 449 21.24 -19.24 -29.58
N GLY A 450 20.26 -19.14 -30.48
CA GLY A 450 19.21 -20.12 -30.69
C GLY A 450 17.92 -19.90 -29.91
N ASP A 451 17.86 -18.89 -29.05
CA ASP A 451 16.61 -18.47 -28.40
C ASP A 451 15.61 -17.96 -29.46
N ILE A 452 14.37 -18.42 -29.35
CA ILE A 452 13.31 -18.12 -30.32
C ILE A 452 12.37 -16.97 -29.92
N ASN A 453 12.47 -16.53 -28.69
CA ASN A 453 11.70 -15.42 -28.12
C ASN A 453 12.53 -14.63 -27.11
N ILE A 454 12.08 -13.42 -26.82
CA ILE A 454 12.56 -12.64 -25.68
C ILE A 454 11.86 -13.17 -24.43
N SER A 455 12.54 -13.21 -23.31
CA SER A 455 11.98 -13.62 -22.02
C SER A 455 12.34 -12.63 -20.92
N PHE A 456 11.61 -12.69 -19.80
CA PHE A 456 11.69 -11.69 -18.74
C PHE A 456 12.26 -12.28 -17.45
N ASP A 457 12.95 -11.44 -16.68
CA ASP A 457 13.52 -11.85 -15.39
C ASP A 457 12.40 -11.91 -14.34
N PRO A 458 12.12 -13.08 -13.74
CA PRO A 458 11.06 -13.23 -12.75
C PRO A 458 11.34 -12.47 -11.43
N GLU A 459 12.59 -12.08 -11.18
CA GLU A 459 12.97 -11.31 -9.98
C GLU A 459 12.81 -9.80 -10.19
N PHE A 460 12.57 -9.33 -11.42
CA PHE A 460 12.31 -7.93 -11.74
C PHE A 460 10.82 -7.76 -12.09
N PRO A 461 10.02 -7.14 -11.23
CA PRO A 461 8.59 -6.98 -11.46
C PRO A 461 8.27 -6.19 -12.74
N ALA A 462 7.30 -6.65 -13.50
CA ALA A 462 6.95 -6.06 -14.80
C ALA A 462 6.52 -4.58 -14.71
N TYR A 463 5.90 -4.16 -13.60
CA TYR A 463 5.53 -2.75 -13.38
C TYR A 463 6.73 -1.83 -13.14
N GLN A 464 7.94 -2.39 -12.94
CA GLN A 464 9.18 -1.61 -12.83
C GLN A 464 9.87 -1.39 -14.18
N TYR A 465 9.41 -2.03 -15.25
CA TYR A 465 9.94 -1.82 -16.58
C TYR A 465 9.35 -0.55 -17.20
N ASP A 466 10.07 0.55 -17.08
CA ASP A 466 9.71 1.83 -17.69
C ASP A 466 10.27 1.96 -19.10
N MET A 467 9.46 2.52 -19.99
CA MET A 467 9.81 2.92 -21.35
C MET A 467 9.89 4.45 -21.42
N PHE A 468 10.59 4.98 -22.42
CA PHE A 468 10.95 6.40 -22.45
C PHE A 468 10.52 7.05 -23.76
N ALA A 469 9.95 8.26 -23.69
CA ALA A 469 9.72 9.14 -24.83
C ALA A 469 10.60 10.40 -24.75
N GLY A 470 10.78 11.09 -25.89
CA GLY A 470 11.64 12.26 -25.99
C GLY A 470 13.10 11.94 -26.30
N VAL A 471 13.50 10.68 -26.23
CA VAL A 471 14.80 10.15 -26.66
C VAL A 471 14.61 8.94 -27.57
N ASP A 472 15.51 8.76 -28.56
CA ASP A 472 15.61 7.51 -29.32
C ASP A 472 16.67 6.63 -28.68
N TYR A 473 16.43 5.30 -28.56
CA TYR A 473 17.39 4.38 -27.93
C TYR A 473 17.22 2.93 -28.39
N GLU A 474 18.25 2.13 -28.12
CA GLU A 474 18.23 0.69 -28.37
C GLU A 474 18.56 -0.08 -27.10
N ILE A 475 17.91 -1.25 -26.93
CA ILE A 475 18.19 -2.21 -25.84
C ILE A 475 18.88 -3.43 -26.45
N ASP A 476 20.19 -3.53 -26.31
CA ASP A 476 21.01 -4.65 -26.83
C ASP A 476 21.02 -5.83 -25.87
N LEU A 477 20.13 -6.82 -26.10
CA LEU A 477 20.02 -8.01 -25.24
C LEU A 477 21.14 -9.04 -25.40
N SER A 478 22.07 -8.86 -26.34
CA SER A 478 23.29 -9.67 -26.37
C SER A 478 24.24 -9.34 -25.21
N LYS A 479 24.06 -8.15 -24.60
CA LYS A 479 24.92 -7.62 -23.54
C LYS A 479 24.40 -7.99 -22.14
N PRO A 480 25.31 -8.00 -21.15
CA PRO A 480 24.91 -8.20 -19.75
C PRO A 480 24.07 -7.01 -19.22
N LYS A 481 23.36 -7.22 -18.12
CA LYS A 481 22.66 -6.14 -17.39
C LYS A 481 23.66 -5.03 -17.03
N GLY A 482 23.24 -3.77 -17.20
CA GLY A 482 24.06 -2.58 -16.97
C GLY A 482 24.89 -2.10 -18.18
N GLU A 483 24.81 -2.79 -19.33
CA GLU A 483 25.51 -2.41 -20.58
C GLU A 483 24.59 -2.47 -21.81
N ARG A 484 23.27 -2.53 -21.62
CA ARG A 484 22.27 -2.80 -22.67
C ARG A 484 21.80 -1.58 -23.43
N ILE A 485 21.80 -0.43 -22.76
CA ILE A 485 21.31 0.81 -23.37
C ILE A 485 22.37 1.39 -24.27
N VAL A 486 22.05 1.46 -25.55
CA VAL A 486 22.98 1.94 -26.59
C VAL A 486 22.29 2.93 -27.52
N ASN A 487 23.08 3.73 -28.22
CA ASN A 487 22.61 4.67 -29.24
C ASN A 487 21.54 5.65 -28.73
N VAL A 488 21.69 6.14 -27.49
CA VAL A 488 20.76 7.12 -26.94
C VAL A 488 20.94 8.47 -27.63
N MET A 489 19.87 8.93 -28.28
CA MET A 489 19.84 10.18 -29.04
C MET A 489 18.79 11.13 -28.47
N PHE A 490 19.13 12.39 -28.30
CA PHE A 490 18.21 13.46 -27.97
C PHE A 490 18.14 14.49 -29.09
N LYS A 491 16.95 14.71 -29.62
CA LYS A 491 16.73 15.63 -30.75
C LYS A 491 17.66 15.35 -31.94
N GLY A 492 17.95 14.06 -32.19
CA GLY A 492 18.77 13.59 -33.31
C GLY A 492 20.29 13.65 -33.11
N GLU A 493 20.76 14.06 -31.91
CA GLU A 493 22.17 14.08 -31.55
C GLU A 493 22.46 13.11 -30.40
N PRO A 494 23.65 12.48 -30.32
CA PRO A 494 24.01 11.59 -29.23
C PRO A 494 23.92 12.30 -27.87
N LEU A 495 23.15 11.72 -26.91
CA LEU A 495 22.99 12.28 -25.58
C LEU A 495 24.34 12.29 -24.83
N GLN A 496 24.79 13.47 -24.43
CA GLN A 496 26.01 13.66 -23.65
C GLN A 496 25.75 13.41 -22.18
N ASP A 497 26.72 12.85 -21.45
CA ASP A 497 26.58 12.48 -20.03
C ASP A 497 26.29 13.69 -19.10
N GLU A 498 26.86 14.85 -19.43
CA GLU A 498 26.70 16.08 -18.65
C GLU A 498 25.52 16.97 -19.12
N GLN A 499 24.79 16.53 -20.14
CA GLN A 499 23.63 17.27 -20.65
C GLN A 499 22.47 17.12 -19.66
N VAL A 500 21.94 18.24 -19.18
CA VAL A 500 20.79 18.26 -18.29
C VAL A 500 19.50 18.26 -19.12
N LEU A 501 18.58 17.40 -18.77
CA LEU A 501 17.25 17.25 -19.36
C LEU A 501 16.21 17.29 -18.25
N LYS A 502 15.00 17.75 -18.56
CA LYS A 502 13.86 17.66 -17.68
C LYS A 502 13.14 16.33 -17.93
N LEU A 503 13.06 15.47 -16.90
CA LEU A 503 12.36 14.18 -16.90
C LEU A 503 10.99 14.33 -16.27
N ALA A 504 9.94 13.92 -16.97
CA ALA A 504 8.60 13.69 -16.43
C ALA A 504 8.48 12.24 -15.94
N ILE A 505 7.97 12.05 -14.75
CA ILE A 505 7.90 10.76 -14.08
C ILE A 505 6.76 10.75 -13.04
N ASN A 506 6.14 9.61 -12.80
CA ASN A 506 5.16 9.53 -11.73
C ASN A 506 5.81 9.61 -10.34
N ASN A 507 5.08 10.19 -9.37
CA ASN A 507 5.54 10.41 -8.01
C ASN A 507 6.04 9.14 -7.32
N TYR A 508 5.33 8.02 -7.50
CA TYR A 508 5.72 6.74 -6.91
C TYR A 508 7.08 6.25 -7.43
N ARG A 509 7.30 6.25 -8.76
CA ARG A 509 8.58 5.83 -9.35
C ARG A 509 9.72 6.73 -8.90
N TYR A 510 9.48 8.03 -8.85
CA TYR A 510 10.49 8.99 -8.36
C TYR A 510 10.89 8.64 -6.91
N ALA A 511 9.93 8.56 -5.99
CA ALA A 511 10.19 8.35 -4.58
C ALA A 511 10.73 6.94 -4.28
N SER A 512 10.02 5.90 -4.72
CA SER A 512 10.34 4.50 -4.36
C SER A 512 11.52 3.89 -5.12
N THR A 513 11.96 4.50 -6.21
CA THR A 513 13.01 3.92 -7.06
C THR A 513 14.16 4.89 -7.31
N LEU A 514 13.91 6.07 -7.92
CA LEU A 514 15.00 6.94 -8.33
C LEU A 514 15.77 7.50 -7.15
N LYS A 515 15.06 7.92 -6.10
CA LYS A 515 15.69 8.44 -4.88
C LYS A 515 16.30 7.32 -4.04
N VAL A 516 15.60 6.22 -3.82
CA VAL A 516 16.09 5.08 -3.01
C VAL A 516 17.34 4.45 -3.62
N LEU A 517 17.40 4.32 -4.93
CA LEU A 517 18.56 3.75 -5.63
C LEU A 517 19.62 4.80 -6.00
N ASN A 518 19.45 6.06 -5.61
CA ASN A 518 20.32 7.17 -5.97
C ASN A 518 20.57 7.27 -7.48
N LEU A 519 19.51 7.05 -8.28
CA LEU A 519 19.58 7.17 -9.73
C LEU A 519 19.48 8.62 -10.20
N VAL A 520 18.96 9.51 -9.38
CA VAL A 520 18.90 10.96 -9.60
C VAL A 520 19.32 11.71 -8.32
N GLU A 521 20.12 12.77 -8.50
CA GLU A 521 20.63 13.57 -7.38
C GLU A 521 19.66 14.70 -7.00
N GLU A 522 19.08 15.38 -8.01
CA GLU A 522 18.20 16.54 -7.81
C GLU A 522 16.83 16.14 -7.25
N ASN A 523 16.20 17.07 -6.55
CA ASN A 523 14.81 16.94 -6.14
C ASN A 523 13.87 17.33 -7.27
N HIS A 524 12.63 16.82 -7.25
CA HIS A 524 11.60 17.25 -8.19
C HIS A 524 11.33 18.75 -8.02
N ASP A 525 11.06 19.45 -9.10
CA ASP A 525 10.86 20.89 -9.14
C ASP A 525 9.42 21.29 -9.47
N TRP A 526 8.61 20.34 -9.91
CA TRP A 526 7.19 20.55 -10.22
C TRP A 526 6.39 19.26 -10.00
N GLU A 527 5.14 19.45 -9.61
CA GLU A 527 4.14 18.40 -9.43
C GLU A 527 2.80 18.82 -10.03
N SER A 528 2.10 17.86 -10.64
CA SER A 528 0.76 18.08 -11.17
C SER A 528 -0.29 18.17 -10.05
N SER A 529 -1.35 18.96 -10.29
CA SER A 529 -2.49 19.05 -9.37
C SER A 529 -3.48 17.88 -9.48
N GLY A 530 -3.42 17.12 -10.57
CA GLY A 530 -4.28 15.97 -10.86
C GLY A 530 -3.46 14.74 -11.20
N SER A 531 -4.12 13.58 -11.22
CA SER A 531 -3.47 12.32 -11.56
C SER A 531 -3.16 12.20 -13.05
N ILE A 532 -2.19 11.37 -13.40
CA ILE A 532 -1.88 11.02 -14.81
C ILE A 532 -3.11 10.38 -15.47
N ARG A 533 -3.88 9.59 -14.73
CA ARG A 533 -5.14 8.99 -15.19
C ARG A 533 -6.17 10.08 -15.60
N ASP A 534 -6.36 11.10 -14.77
CA ASP A 534 -7.25 12.22 -15.09
C ASP A 534 -6.79 12.97 -16.35
N MET A 535 -5.47 13.15 -16.53
CA MET A 535 -4.91 13.77 -17.75
C MET A 535 -5.24 12.96 -19.00
N ILE A 536 -5.16 11.62 -18.93
CA ILE A 536 -5.52 10.74 -20.05
C ILE A 536 -7.03 10.86 -20.35
N VAL A 537 -7.88 10.86 -19.33
CA VAL A 537 -9.33 11.05 -19.49
C VAL A 537 -9.65 12.38 -20.16
N GLU A 538 -9.03 13.46 -19.72
CA GLU A 538 -9.23 14.80 -20.31
C GLU A 538 -8.76 14.88 -21.76
N TYR A 539 -7.60 14.31 -22.05
CA TYR A 539 -7.09 14.26 -23.42
C TYR A 539 -8.05 13.51 -24.36
N ILE A 540 -8.58 12.36 -23.95
CA ILE A 540 -9.53 11.59 -24.77
C ILE A 540 -10.81 12.39 -25.01
N LYS A 541 -11.33 13.10 -24.01
CA LYS A 541 -12.51 13.99 -24.17
C LYS A 541 -12.29 15.10 -25.17
N GLU A 542 -11.10 15.71 -25.16
CA GLU A 542 -10.80 16.87 -25.99
C GLU A 542 -10.44 16.50 -27.43
N HIS A 543 -9.82 15.31 -27.65
CA HIS A 543 -9.24 14.92 -28.94
C HIS A 543 -9.98 13.78 -29.63
N SER A 544 -11.17 13.40 -29.13
CA SER A 544 -11.97 12.33 -29.72
C SER A 544 -12.42 12.64 -31.17
N PRO A 545 -12.31 11.70 -32.12
CA PRO A 545 -11.76 10.34 -31.98
C PRO A 545 -10.23 10.34 -31.90
N VAL A 546 -9.68 9.59 -30.93
CA VAL A 546 -8.23 9.45 -30.79
C VAL A 546 -7.71 8.34 -31.70
N GLU A 547 -6.67 8.64 -32.45
CA GLU A 547 -5.99 7.67 -33.33
C GLU A 547 -4.77 7.11 -32.62
N PRO A 548 -4.51 5.78 -32.65
CA PRO A 548 -3.27 5.21 -32.14
C PRO A 548 -2.06 5.75 -32.91
N GLN A 549 -1.08 6.22 -32.16
CA GLN A 549 0.18 6.72 -32.70
C GLN A 549 1.33 5.98 -32.07
N VAL A 550 2.29 5.50 -32.84
CA VAL A 550 3.52 4.85 -32.41
C VAL A 550 4.70 5.69 -32.83
N HIS A 551 5.59 6.02 -31.91
CA HIS A 551 6.75 6.87 -32.20
C HIS A 551 7.92 6.08 -32.79
N ASP A 552 8.01 4.76 -32.52
CA ASP A 552 9.12 3.89 -32.90
C ASP A 552 10.49 4.42 -32.42
N ASN A 553 10.50 5.07 -31.26
CA ASN A 553 11.69 5.71 -30.71
C ASN A 553 12.59 4.75 -29.92
N TRP A 554 12.15 3.51 -29.69
CA TRP A 554 13.00 2.48 -29.10
C TRP A 554 12.82 1.11 -29.74
N ARG A 555 13.84 0.28 -29.63
CA ARG A 555 13.79 -1.11 -30.10
C ARG A 555 14.78 -2.01 -29.38
N ILE A 556 14.47 -3.30 -29.37
CA ILE A 556 15.37 -4.34 -28.90
C ILE A 556 16.29 -4.75 -30.04
N THR A 557 17.60 -4.87 -29.73
CA THR A 557 18.66 -5.23 -30.69
C THR A 557 19.59 -6.30 -30.13
N GLY A 558 20.59 -6.71 -30.90
CA GLY A 558 21.58 -7.72 -30.47
C GLY A 558 21.02 -9.14 -30.41
N ILE A 559 19.84 -9.41 -31.00
CA ILE A 559 19.17 -10.70 -31.01
C ILE A 559 18.96 -11.21 -32.45
N ASP A 560 18.87 -12.54 -32.58
CA ASP A 560 18.42 -13.24 -33.78
C ASP A 560 17.40 -14.30 -33.37
N LEU A 561 16.14 -13.97 -33.47
CA LEU A 561 15.02 -14.85 -33.10
C LEU A 561 14.79 -15.98 -34.11
N SER A 562 15.62 -16.09 -35.14
CA SER A 562 15.50 -17.12 -36.18
C SER A 562 14.12 -17.14 -36.87
N GLU A 563 13.57 -15.94 -37.16
CA GLU A 563 12.20 -15.76 -37.70
C GLU A 563 11.95 -16.55 -39.00
N ASN A 564 13.00 -16.81 -39.78
CA ASN A 564 12.93 -17.57 -41.02
C ASN A 564 13.14 -19.10 -40.81
N ASP A 565 13.39 -19.57 -39.60
CA ASP A 565 13.54 -21.02 -39.32
C ASP A 565 12.15 -21.64 -39.15
N PRO A 566 11.78 -22.66 -39.93
CA PRO A 566 10.45 -23.30 -39.81
C PRO A 566 10.22 -23.98 -38.45
N ARG A 567 11.30 -24.35 -37.74
CA ARG A 567 11.21 -24.96 -36.40
C ARG A 567 10.69 -23.93 -35.38
N ARG A 568 11.10 -22.66 -35.50
CA ARG A 568 10.55 -21.58 -34.66
C ARG A 568 9.05 -21.45 -34.84
N ALA A 569 8.59 -21.37 -36.08
CA ALA A 569 7.17 -21.23 -36.38
C ALA A 569 6.34 -22.42 -35.84
N GLU A 570 6.91 -23.62 -35.90
CA GLU A 570 6.27 -24.83 -35.36
C GLU A 570 6.16 -24.81 -33.84
N ILE A 571 7.24 -24.42 -33.11
CA ILE A 571 7.21 -24.27 -31.64
C ILE A 571 6.19 -23.20 -31.25
N ILE A 572 6.17 -22.04 -31.91
CA ILE A 572 5.18 -20.99 -31.65
C ILE A 572 3.76 -21.50 -31.88
N GLY A 573 3.54 -22.29 -32.94
CA GLY A 573 2.27 -22.97 -33.17
C GLY A 573 1.83 -23.83 -31.97
N TYR A 574 2.73 -24.63 -31.41
CA TYR A 574 2.43 -25.44 -30.23
C TYR A 574 2.12 -24.62 -28.99
N ILE A 575 2.79 -23.47 -28.78
CA ILE A 575 2.49 -22.54 -27.68
C ILE A 575 1.09 -21.95 -27.87
N ASN A 576 0.79 -21.45 -29.07
CA ASN A 576 -0.49 -20.81 -29.39
C ASN A 576 -1.67 -21.80 -29.38
N GLU A 577 -1.42 -23.10 -29.58
CA GLU A 577 -2.38 -24.20 -29.40
C GLU A 577 -2.51 -24.65 -27.93
N GLY A 578 -1.73 -24.11 -26.99
CA GLY A 578 -1.69 -24.51 -25.57
C GLY A 578 -1.03 -25.87 -25.33
N LEU A 579 -0.28 -26.39 -26.32
CA LEU A 579 0.45 -27.66 -26.19
C LEU A 579 1.81 -27.50 -25.50
N LEU A 580 2.37 -26.28 -25.53
CA LEU A 580 3.54 -25.89 -24.75
C LEU A 580 3.20 -24.69 -23.88
N PRO A 581 3.78 -24.56 -22.66
CA PRO A 581 3.66 -23.38 -21.85
C PRO A 581 4.21 -22.11 -22.54
N THR A 582 3.67 -20.96 -22.19
CA THR A 582 4.24 -19.68 -22.63
C THR A 582 5.65 -19.50 -22.05
N PRO A 583 6.66 -19.22 -22.88
CA PRO A 583 8.06 -19.05 -22.45
C PRO A 583 8.33 -17.66 -21.88
N TYR A 584 7.56 -17.25 -20.83
CA TYR A 584 7.61 -15.92 -20.27
C TYR A 584 8.93 -15.63 -19.55
N ASN A 585 9.29 -16.50 -18.58
CA ASN A 585 10.48 -16.30 -17.73
C ASN A 585 11.76 -16.89 -18.31
N LYS A 586 11.67 -17.71 -19.33
CA LYS A 586 12.82 -18.34 -19.99
C LYS A 586 12.46 -18.66 -21.44
N SER A 587 13.28 -18.21 -22.37
CA SER A 587 13.12 -18.53 -23.78
C SER A 587 13.20 -20.03 -24.05
N TYR A 588 12.44 -20.50 -25.05
CA TYR A 588 12.76 -21.79 -25.70
C TYR A 588 13.94 -21.60 -26.65
N ASN A 589 14.73 -22.65 -26.81
CA ASN A 589 15.91 -22.64 -27.68
C ASN A 589 15.80 -23.69 -28.78
N LEU A 590 16.23 -23.37 -29.99
CA LEU A 590 16.21 -24.30 -31.14
C LEU A 590 17.07 -25.54 -30.92
N ALA A 591 18.02 -25.52 -29.98
CA ALA A 591 18.77 -26.70 -29.59
C ALA A 591 17.91 -27.79 -28.95
N ASP A 592 16.80 -27.40 -28.32
CA ASP A 592 15.86 -28.27 -27.63
C ASP A 592 14.67 -28.68 -28.50
N TYR A 593 14.71 -28.40 -29.82
CA TYR A 593 13.59 -28.56 -30.74
C TYR A 593 12.93 -29.95 -30.66
N ASP A 594 13.71 -31.04 -30.77
CA ASP A 594 13.19 -32.40 -30.76
C ASP A 594 12.47 -32.76 -29.43
N GLU A 595 12.98 -32.21 -28.31
CA GLU A 595 12.37 -32.38 -26.98
C GLU A 595 11.06 -31.62 -26.87
N LEU A 596 11.01 -30.38 -27.36
CA LEU A 596 9.81 -29.54 -27.36
C LEU A 596 8.70 -30.15 -28.24
N VAL A 597 9.03 -30.70 -29.41
CA VAL A 597 8.08 -31.40 -30.28
C VAL A 597 7.52 -32.65 -29.57
N ALA A 598 8.40 -33.45 -28.95
CA ALA A 598 7.97 -34.64 -28.21
C ALA A 598 7.05 -34.29 -27.02
N GLN A 599 7.31 -33.20 -26.32
CA GLN A 599 6.45 -32.70 -25.24
C GLN A 599 5.08 -32.24 -25.77
N ALA A 600 5.05 -31.50 -26.85
CA ALA A 600 3.81 -31.03 -27.47
C ALA A 600 2.95 -32.22 -27.94
N ASP A 601 3.55 -33.24 -28.58
CA ASP A 601 2.85 -34.43 -29.02
C ASP A 601 2.30 -35.22 -27.84
N ALA A 602 3.04 -35.39 -26.76
CA ALA A 602 2.57 -36.04 -25.53
C ALA A 602 1.37 -35.30 -24.92
N ASN A 603 1.40 -33.98 -24.89
CA ASN A 603 0.30 -33.14 -24.38
C ASN A 603 -0.93 -33.26 -25.29
N ARG A 604 -0.75 -33.31 -26.61
CA ARG A 604 -1.84 -33.52 -27.58
C ARG A 604 -2.51 -34.86 -27.38
N GLU A 605 -1.75 -35.94 -27.17
CA GLU A 605 -2.28 -37.27 -26.88
C GLU A 605 -3.03 -37.30 -25.53
N ALA A 606 -2.54 -36.60 -24.50
CA ALA A 606 -3.20 -36.52 -23.22
C ALA A 606 -4.57 -35.82 -23.32
N VAL A 607 -4.66 -34.71 -24.05
CA VAL A 607 -5.94 -34.00 -24.32
C VAL A 607 -6.93 -34.90 -25.05
N VAL A 608 -6.52 -35.59 -26.11
CA VAL A 608 -7.38 -36.53 -26.85
C VAL A 608 -7.88 -37.67 -25.96
N THR A 609 -7.02 -38.16 -25.04
CA THR A 609 -7.39 -39.23 -24.12
C THR A 609 -8.43 -38.80 -23.08
N VAL A 610 -8.38 -37.56 -22.61
CA VAL A 610 -9.37 -36.99 -21.67
C VAL A 610 -10.72 -36.83 -22.37
N TRP A 611 -10.76 -36.22 -23.55
CA TRP A 611 -12.01 -36.01 -24.32
C TRP A 611 -12.61 -37.33 -24.84
N GLY A 612 -11.78 -38.35 -25.16
CA GLY A 612 -12.23 -39.65 -25.58
C GLY A 612 -12.86 -40.51 -24.45
N ARG A 613 -12.68 -40.14 -23.19
CA ARG A 613 -13.29 -40.83 -22.03
C ARG A 613 -14.64 -40.28 -21.62
N GLU A 614 -14.95 -39.05 -21.94
CA GLU A 614 -16.24 -38.41 -21.63
C GLU A 614 -17.33 -38.70 -22.68
N GLY A 615 -17.00 -39.33 -23.79
CA GLY A 615 -17.88 -39.71 -24.88
C GLY A 615 -18.29 -41.20 -24.92
N LYS A 616 -18.19 -41.94 -23.79
CA LYS A 616 -18.69 -43.33 -23.68
C LYS A 616 -19.66 -43.49 -22.52
#